data_37c63c14f54880f00816fe1a3eeed326
#
_entry.id   37c63c14f54880f00816fe1a3eeed326
#
_cell.length_a   1.000
_cell.length_b   1.000
_cell.length_c   1.000
_cell.angle_alpha   90.00
_cell.angle_beta   90.00
_cell.angle_gamma   90.00
#
_symmetry.space_group_name_H-M   'P 1'
#
loop_
_entity.id
_entity.type
_entity.pdbx_description
1 polymer ?
#
loop_
_entity_poly.entity_id
_entity_poly.type
_entity_poly.pdbx_seq_one_letter_code
_entity_poly.pdbx_strand_id
1 'polypeptide(L)'
;MKPVIFFAMHNEKKIAGSLCFIGNDTLYGRHWGSSFNIDSLHFETCFYQGIEFCINKKIKYFDPGVQGEHKIRRGFEPKRTSSFHYIKENDFRNAIIEFCDKEEVEINRYLKACERYTPFNKEYKI
;
A
#
# COMPACT_ATOMS: atom_id res chain seq x y z
N MET A 1 -8.65 -13.90 7.90
CA MET A 1 -7.58 -13.61 6.92
C MET A 1 -6.44 -14.60 7.09
N LYS A 2 -5.86 -15.09 6.00
CA LYS A 2 -4.76 -16.09 6.03
C LYS A 2 -3.42 -15.35 5.96
N PRO A 3 -2.47 -15.57 6.90
CA PRO A 3 -1.15 -14.95 6.85
C PRO A 3 -0.27 -15.57 5.75
N VAL A 4 0.55 -14.72 5.13
CA VAL A 4 1.60 -15.08 4.17
C VAL A 4 2.85 -14.31 4.53
N ILE A 5 4.00 -14.97 4.54
CA ILE A 5 5.28 -14.32 4.81
C ILE A 5 6.22 -14.57 3.63
N PHE A 6 6.78 -13.49 3.11
CA PHE A 6 7.88 -13.54 2.15
C PHE A 6 9.20 -13.37 2.89
N PHE A 7 10.10 -14.35 2.79
CA PHE A 7 11.41 -14.27 3.41
C PHE A 7 12.49 -14.01 2.36
N ALA A 8 13.36 -13.05 2.63
CA ALA A 8 14.62 -12.94 1.93
C ALA A 8 15.67 -13.80 2.62
N MET A 9 16.36 -14.61 1.83
CA MET A 9 17.37 -15.57 2.29
C MET A 9 18.77 -15.18 1.79
N HIS A 10 19.76 -15.29 2.66
CA HIS A 10 21.17 -15.18 2.30
C HIS A 10 21.98 -16.23 3.05
N ASN A 11 22.72 -17.06 2.33
CA ASN A 11 23.49 -18.18 2.91
C ASN A 11 22.62 -19.04 3.88
N GLU A 12 21.45 -19.45 3.40
CA GLU A 12 20.48 -20.27 4.15
C GLU A 12 19.86 -19.60 5.40
N LYS A 13 20.20 -18.34 5.66
CA LYS A 13 19.65 -17.57 6.78
C LYS A 13 18.58 -16.59 6.31
N LYS A 14 17.51 -16.47 7.10
CA LYS A 14 16.50 -15.43 6.89
C LYS A 14 17.07 -14.08 7.28
N ILE A 15 17.22 -13.16 6.33
CA ILE A 15 17.77 -11.83 6.55
C ILE A 15 16.71 -10.74 6.59
N ALA A 16 15.55 -10.98 5.99
CA ALA A 16 14.42 -10.07 6.01
C ALA A 16 13.10 -10.82 5.82
N GLY A 17 12.00 -10.15 6.11
CA GLY A 17 10.67 -10.71 5.89
C GLY A 17 9.59 -9.64 5.77
N SER A 18 8.59 -9.94 4.96
CA SER A 18 7.36 -9.16 4.79
C SER A 18 6.17 -10.00 5.17
N LEU A 19 5.38 -9.53 6.15
CA LEU A 19 4.13 -10.16 6.56
C LEU A 19 2.97 -9.54 5.81
N CYS A 20 2.22 -10.39 5.13
CA CYS A 20 1.00 -10.06 4.43
C CYS A 20 -0.18 -10.92 4.91
N PHE A 21 -1.40 -10.53 4.56
CA PHE A 21 -2.62 -11.30 4.82
C PHE A 21 -3.45 -11.40 3.55
N ILE A 22 -3.99 -12.60 3.29
CA ILE A 22 -4.98 -12.80 2.22
C ILE A 22 -6.37 -12.71 2.84
N GLY A 23 -7.21 -11.86 2.24
CA GLY A 23 -8.64 -11.77 2.55
C GLY A 23 -9.42 -11.59 1.26
N ASN A 24 -10.40 -12.46 1.02
CA ASN A 24 -11.15 -12.52 -0.23
C ASN A 24 -10.21 -12.66 -1.45
N ASP A 25 -10.20 -11.65 -2.31
CA ASP A 25 -9.39 -11.59 -3.54
C ASP A 25 -8.23 -10.59 -3.45
N THR A 26 -7.81 -10.23 -2.23
CA THR A 26 -6.81 -9.19 -1.97
C THR A 26 -5.68 -9.69 -1.07
N LEU A 27 -4.44 -9.37 -1.44
CA LEU A 27 -3.25 -9.49 -0.59
C LEU A 27 -3.03 -8.15 0.11
N TYR A 28 -2.95 -8.16 1.44
CA TYR A 28 -2.71 -6.97 2.27
C TYR A 28 -1.31 -7.01 2.86
N GLY A 29 -0.44 -6.10 2.46
CA GLY A 29 0.87 -5.88 3.07
C GLY A 29 0.73 -5.18 4.43
N ARG A 30 1.44 -5.67 5.46
CA ARG A 30 1.30 -5.12 6.83
C ARG A 30 2.60 -4.75 7.49
N HIS A 31 3.54 -5.66 7.57
CA HIS A 31 4.78 -5.43 8.31
C HIS A 31 6.00 -5.87 7.50
N TRP A 32 7.08 -5.17 7.74
CA TRP A 32 8.39 -5.44 7.18
C TRP A 32 9.44 -5.42 8.27
N GLY A 33 10.43 -6.29 8.16
CA GLY A 33 11.60 -6.27 9.02
C GLY A 33 12.81 -6.85 8.30
N SER A 34 13.99 -6.30 8.60
CA SER A 34 15.28 -6.75 8.06
C SER A 34 16.36 -6.66 9.13
N SER A 35 17.27 -7.63 9.13
CA SER A 35 18.47 -7.62 9.96
C SER A 35 19.63 -6.85 9.32
N PHE A 36 19.52 -6.52 8.02
CA PHE A 36 20.57 -5.86 7.24
C PHE A 36 19.97 -4.74 6.38
N ASN A 37 20.75 -3.68 6.20
CA ASN A 37 20.42 -2.64 5.25
C ASN A 37 21.04 -2.99 3.90
N ILE A 38 20.25 -3.61 3.03
CA ILE A 38 20.63 -3.99 1.67
C ILE A 38 19.76 -3.17 0.71
N ASP A 39 20.41 -2.53 -0.26
CA ASP A 39 19.70 -1.72 -1.24
C ASP A 39 18.65 -2.55 -1.99
N SER A 40 17.50 -1.93 -2.21
CA SER A 40 16.33 -2.52 -2.91
C SER A 40 15.70 -3.76 -2.26
N LEU A 41 16.27 -4.32 -1.18
CA LEU A 41 15.73 -5.51 -0.50
C LEU A 41 14.28 -5.32 -0.03
N HIS A 42 13.97 -4.12 0.48
CA HIS A 42 12.61 -3.76 0.88
C HIS A 42 11.63 -3.85 -0.30
N PHE A 43 12.00 -3.30 -1.44
CA PHE A 43 11.14 -3.29 -2.63
C PHE A 43 10.91 -4.67 -3.19
N GLU A 44 11.96 -5.48 -3.24
CA GLU A 44 11.89 -6.87 -3.68
C GLU A 44 10.94 -7.65 -2.77
N THR A 45 11.21 -7.65 -1.47
CA THR A 45 10.48 -8.50 -0.51
C THR A 45 9.05 -8.04 -0.26
N CYS A 46 8.79 -6.72 -0.22
CA CYS A 46 7.48 -6.18 0.10
C CYS A 46 6.56 -6.00 -1.11
N PHE A 47 7.12 -5.75 -2.31
CA PHE A 47 6.29 -5.42 -3.47
C PHE A 47 6.43 -6.43 -4.59
N TYR A 48 7.63 -6.69 -5.13
CA TYR A 48 7.78 -7.53 -6.30
C TYR A 48 7.40 -8.98 -6.03
N GLN A 49 7.81 -9.53 -4.90
CA GLN A 49 7.41 -10.89 -4.50
C GLN A 49 5.90 -10.99 -4.23
N GLY A 50 5.30 -9.94 -3.67
CA GLY A 50 3.85 -9.87 -3.48
C GLY A 50 3.07 -9.82 -4.80
N ILE A 51 3.56 -9.03 -5.79
CA ILE A 51 2.97 -8.95 -7.14
C ILE A 51 3.05 -10.32 -7.83
N GLU A 52 4.24 -10.94 -7.85
CA GLU A 52 4.45 -12.25 -8.46
C GLU A 52 3.55 -13.32 -7.80
N PHE A 53 3.46 -13.31 -6.49
CA PHE A 53 2.57 -14.19 -5.74
C PHE A 53 1.09 -13.99 -6.13
N CYS A 54 0.63 -12.74 -6.24
CA CYS A 54 -0.73 -12.44 -6.67
C CYS A 54 -1.02 -12.97 -8.08
N ILE A 55 -0.11 -12.78 -9.02
CA ILE A 55 -0.22 -13.30 -10.40
C ILE A 55 -0.33 -14.82 -10.38
N ASN A 56 0.60 -15.51 -9.69
CA ASN A 56 0.65 -16.98 -9.63
C ASN A 56 -0.57 -17.59 -8.93
N LYS A 57 -1.12 -16.91 -7.91
CA LYS A 57 -2.30 -17.36 -7.16
C LYS A 57 -3.62 -16.83 -7.71
N LYS A 58 -3.59 -16.02 -8.77
CA LYS A 58 -4.77 -15.35 -9.35
C LYS A 58 -5.51 -14.49 -8.32
N ILE A 59 -4.77 -13.87 -7.40
CA ILE A 59 -5.31 -12.88 -6.47
C ILE A 59 -5.47 -11.56 -7.23
N LYS A 60 -6.65 -10.98 -7.16
CA LYS A 60 -7.06 -9.89 -8.03
C LYS A 60 -6.43 -8.54 -7.64
N TYR A 61 -6.25 -8.31 -6.34
CA TYR A 61 -5.78 -7.04 -5.81
C TYR A 61 -4.60 -7.22 -4.87
N PHE A 62 -3.71 -6.23 -4.84
CA PHE A 62 -2.66 -6.13 -3.84
C PHE A 62 -2.68 -4.74 -3.20
N ASP A 63 -2.97 -4.67 -1.91
CA ASP A 63 -2.90 -3.48 -1.08
C ASP A 63 -1.56 -3.45 -0.32
N PRO A 64 -0.60 -2.61 -0.71
CA PRO A 64 0.71 -2.55 -0.08
C PRO A 64 0.74 -1.70 1.20
N GLY A 65 -0.43 -1.29 1.72
CA GLY A 65 -0.59 -0.40 2.87
C GLY A 65 -0.55 1.09 2.49
N VAL A 66 -0.79 1.97 3.48
CA VAL A 66 -1.08 3.40 3.25
C VAL A 66 0.14 4.30 3.05
N GLN A 67 1.32 3.94 3.52
CA GLN A 67 2.51 4.81 3.49
C GLN A 67 3.39 4.58 2.26
N GLY A 68 4.02 5.66 1.77
CA GLY A 68 5.12 5.63 0.81
C GLY A 68 4.75 5.92 -0.64
N GLU A 69 5.08 7.13 -1.10
CA GLU A 69 4.87 7.59 -2.48
C GLU A 69 5.63 6.75 -3.53
N HIS A 70 6.74 6.11 -3.11
CA HIS A 70 7.53 5.21 -3.94
C HIS A 70 6.70 4.04 -4.51
N LYS A 71 5.55 3.71 -3.92
CA LYS A 71 4.63 2.66 -4.41
C LYS A 71 4.00 3.02 -5.75
N ILE A 72 3.67 4.30 -5.95
CA ILE A 72 3.06 4.78 -7.20
C ILE A 72 3.99 4.54 -8.39
N ARG A 73 5.29 4.82 -8.21
CA ARG A 73 6.30 4.55 -9.25
C ARG A 73 6.49 3.06 -9.54
N ARG A 74 5.93 2.17 -8.71
CA ARG A 74 5.95 0.71 -8.87
C ARG A 74 4.62 0.14 -9.33
N GLY A 75 3.72 1.01 -9.79
CA GLY A 75 2.45 0.61 -10.39
C GLY A 75 1.29 0.45 -9.41
N PHE A 76 1.46 0.81 -8.13
CA PHE A 76 0.34 0.86 -7.22
C PHE A 76 -0.45 2.15 -7.43
N GLU A 77 -1.75 2.02 -7.59
CA GLU A 77 -2.65 3.16 -7.76
C GLU A 77 -3.21 3.62 -6.41
N PRO A 78 -3.24 4.94 -6.15
CA PRO A 78 -3.85 5.45 -4.93
C PRO A 78 -5.37 5.24 -5.01
N LYS A 79 -5.95 4.76 -3.92
CA LYS A 79 -7.39 4.56 -3.79
C LYS A 79 -7.93 5.39 -2.63
N ARG A 80 -8.96 6.18 -2.89
CA ARG A 80 -9.67 6.89 -1.83
C ARG A 80 -10.40 5.89 -0.93
N THR A 81 -10.20 6.02 0.37
CA THR A 81 -10.93 5.27 1.39
C THR A 81 -11.67 6.23 2.28
N SER A 82 -12.70 5.76 2.98
CA SER A 82 -13.49 6.56 3.91
C SER A 82 -13.71 5.80 5.21
N SER A 83 -13.74 6.52 6.31
CA SER A 83 -14.14 6.01 7.62
C SER A 83 -15.19 6.91 8.23
N PHE A 84 -16.02 6.36 9.13
CA PHE A 84 -17.09 7.10 9.77
C PHE A 84 -16.83 7.15 11.27
N HIS A 85 -16.91 8.36 11.83
CA HIS A 85 -16.66 8.62 13.23
C HIS A 85 -17.79 9.43 13.83
N TYR A 86 -18.23 9.05 15.04
CA TYR A 86 -19.13 9.86 15.84
C TYR A 86 -18.36 10.57 16.95
N ILE A 87 -18.47 11.89 16.98
CA ILE A 87 -17.84 12.75 17.99
C ILE A 87 -18.94 13.41 18.78
N LYS A 88 -19.01 13.14 20.10
CA LYS A 88 -20.07 13.64 20.98
C LYS A 88 -19.96 15.14 21.21
N GLU A 89 -18.74 15.63 21.49
CA GLU A 89 -18.49 17.03 21.82
C GLU A 89 -18.63 17.92 20.57
N ASN A 90 -19.54 18.91 20.65
CA ASN A 90 -19.94 19.74 19.50
C ASN A 90 -18.77 20.56 18.94
N ASP A 91 -18.00 21.24 19.82
CA ASP A 91 -16.90 22.11 19.37
C ASP A 91 -15.80 21.29 18.69
N PHE A 92 -15.45 20.14 19.26
CA PHE A 92 -14.48 19.23 18.66
C PHE A 92 -15.00 18.64 17.34
N ARG A 93 -16.28 18.30 17.27
CA ARG A 93 -16.92 17.82 16.03
C ARG A 93 -16.82 18.85 14.91
N ASN A 94 -17.13 20.12 15.20
CA ASN A 94 -17.07 21.20 14.21
C ASN A 94 -15.64 21.40 13.71
N ALA A 95 -14.65 21.39 14.61
CA ALA A 95 -13.25 21.48 14.22
C ALA A 95 -12.80 20.31 13.31
N ILE A 96 -13.28 19.08 13.58
CA ILE A 96 -12.99 17.92 12.72
C ILE A 96 -13.69 18.04 11.36
N ILE A 97 -14.92 18.53 11.31
CA ILE A 97 -15.63 18.76 10.03
C ILE A 97 -14.83 19.74 9.16
N GLU A 98 -14.42 20.89 9.71
CA GLU A 98 -13.62 21.87 8.99
C GLU A 98 -12.26 21.29 8.51
N PHE A 99 -11.65 20.44 9.33
CA PHE A 99 -10.43 19.72 8.95
C PHE A 99 -10.69 18.78 7.76
N CYS A 100 -11.75 17.97 7.81
CA CYS A 100 -12.11 17.03 6.76
C CYS A 100 -12.40 17.73 5.42
N ASP A 101 -13.06 18.89 5.45
CA ASP A 101 -13.32 19.67 4.23
C ASP A 101 -12.02 20.15 3.57
N LYS A 102 -11.04 20.58 4.36
CA LYS A 102 -9.72 20.97 3.86
C LYS A 102 -8.93 19.76 3.36
N GLU A 103 -8.95 18.66 4.10
CA GLU A 103 -8.30 17.40 3.75
C GLU A 103 -8.84 16.85 2.43
N GLU A 104 -10.13 16.93 2.17
CA GLU A 104 -10.73 16.47 0.92
C GLU A 104 -10.13 17.18 -0.30
N VAL A 105 -9.93 18.49 -0.20
CA VAL A 105 -9.31 19.28 -1.28
C VAL A 105 -7.87 18.82 -1.53
N GLU A 106 -7.10 18.61 -0.46
CA GLU A 106 -5.70 18.17 -0.57
C GLU A 106 -5.60 16.73 -1.12
N ILE A 107 -6.45 15.82 -0.68
CA ILE A 107 -6.52 14.45 -1.21
C ILE A 107 -6.82 14.47 -2.71
N ASN A 108 -7.77 15.29 -3.16
CA ASN A 108 -8.11 15.39 -4.58
C ASN A 108 -6.94 15.94 -5.41
N ARG A 109 -6.17 16.90 -4.88
CA ARG A 109 -4.94 17.41 -5.51
C ARG A 109 -3.87 16.32 -5.58
N TYR A 110 -3.67 15.59 -4.48
CA TYR A 110 -2.71 14.51 -4.40
C TYR A 110 -3.02 13.39 -5.42
N LEU A 111 -4.27 12.94 -5.50
CA LEU A 111 -4.68 11.91 -6.47
C LEU A 111 -4.35 12.31 -7.91
N LYS A 112 -4.65 13.57 -8.29
CA LYS A 112 -4.30 14.09 -9.63
C LYS A 112 -2.78 14.16 -9.86
N ALA A 113 -2.02 14.52 -8.83
CA ALA A 113 -0.56 14.55 -8.94
C ALA A 113 0.02 13.14 -9.14
N CYS A 114 -0.54 12.13 -8.46
CA CYS A 114 -0.10 10.73 -8.57
C CYS A 114 -0.22 10.16 -9.99
N GLU A 115 -1.21 10.61 -10.78
CA GLU A 115 -1.38 10.18 -12.17
C GLU A 115 -0.16 10.43 -13.06
N ARG A 116 0.69 11.41 -12.69
CA ARG A 116 1.91 11.76 -13.43
C ARG A 116 3.09 10.82 -13.12
N TYR A 117 3.03 10.08 -12.02
CA TYR A 117 4.11 9.23 -11.53
C TYR A 117 3.88 7.74 -11.75
N THR A 118 2.73 7.37 -12.32
CA THR A 118 2.47 5.97 -12.68
C THR A 118 3.44 5.53 -13.79
N PRO A 119 4.02 4.32 -13.68
CA PRO A 119 4.95 3.80 -14.68
C PRO A 119 4.25 3.30 -15.95
N PHE A 120 2.93 3.22 -15.95
CA PHE A 120 2.17 2.67 -17.07
C PHE A 120 1.97 3.69 -18.18
N ASN A 121 2.14 3.25 -19.43
CA ASN A 121 1.79 4.06 -20.58
C ASN A 121 0.26 4.23 -20.65
N LYS A 122 -0.21 5.47 -20.76
CA LYS A 122 -1.65 5.80 -20.81
C LYS A 122 -2.38 5.21 -22.03
N GLU A 123 -1.63 4.82 -23.06
CA GLU A 123 -2.16 4.21 -24.28
C GLU A 123 -2.49 2.70 -24.12
N TYR A 124 -1.94 2.05 -23.10
CA TYR A 124 -2.23 0.65 -22.77
C TYR A 124 -3.25 0.55 -21.63
N LYS A 125 -4.53 0.80 -21.94
CA LYS A 125 -5.63 0.34 -21.08
C LYS A 125 -5.95 -1.09 -21.47
N ILE A 126 -5.63 -2.03 -20.58
CA ILE A 126 -6.11 -3.42 -20.66
C ILE A 126 -7.58 -3.45 -20.26
#